data_66e4ff8dc2238ad84074a5e0fe15764a
#
_entry.id   66e4ff8dc2238ad84074a5e0fe15764a
#
_cell.length_a   1.000
_cell.length_b   1.000
_cell.length_c   1.000
_cell.angle_alpha   90.00
_cell.angle_beta   90.00
_cell.angle_gamma   90.00
#
_symmetry.space_group_name_H-M   'P 1'
#
loop_
_entity.id
_entity.type
_entity.pdbx_description
1 polymer ?
#
loop_
_entity_poly.entity_id
_entity_poly.type
_entity_poly.pdbx_seq_one_letter_code
_entity_poly.pdbx_strand_id
1 'polypeptide(L)'
;DRGAIYLPMIPEAAIAMLACARIGAIHSVVFAGFSADALAGRIQDCGARLVITANEGLRGGRRIPLKRSVDEALKSCPGVERCIVVGRTGADVGWQEGRDIRYVELVEAMSPECEPEWMSAEDPLFILYTSGSTGRPKGVLHTTGGYLLSCALSHRHVFDLRDGDVYWCTADVGWVTGHSYIVYGPLANGATTLMF
;
A
#
# COMPACT_ATOMS: atom_id res chain seq x y z
N ASP A 1 0.59 -4.79 14.31
CA ASP A 1 -0.70 -4.56 13.64
C ASP A 1 -0.57 -4.73 12.13
N ARG A 2 -1.71 -4.94 11.45
CA ARG A 2 -1.77 -5.16 10.00
C ARG A 2 -2.76 -4.22 9.34
N GLY A 3 -2.33 -3.63 8.20
CA GLY A 3 -3.16 -2.72 7.40
C GLY A 3 -3.24 -3.14 5.95
N ALA A 4 -4.40 -2.97 5.32
CA ALA A 4 -4.58 -3.13 3.88
C ALA A 4 -4.54 -1.77 3.19
N ILE A 5 -3.79 -1.68 2.09
CA ILE A 5 -3.67 -0.47 1.28
C ILE A 5 -4.34 -0.74 -0.07
N TYR A 6 -5.46 -0.08 -0.33
CA TYR A 6 -6.22 -0.19 -1.57
C TYR A 6 -6.31 1.19 -2.22
N LEU A 7 -5.17 1.63 -2.78
CA LEU A 7 -4.98 2.95 -3.37
C LEU A 7 -4.56 2.81 -4.85
N PRO A 8 -4.93 3.78 -5.69
CA PRO A 8 -4.38 3.86 -7.03
C PRO A 8 -2.92 4.32 -6.97
N MET A 9 -2.27 4.43 -8.13
CA MET A 9 -0.89 4.92 -8.24
C MET A 9 -0.81 6.41 -7.92
N ILE A 10 -0.80 6.74 -6.63
CA ILE A 10 -0.69 8.10 -6.07
C ILE A 10 0.39 8.12 -4.98
N PRO A 11 1.00 9.27 -4.70
CA PRO A 11 2.05 9.37 -3.67
C PRO A 11 1.65 8.82 -2.32
N GLU A 12 0.39 8.94 -1.93
CA GLU A 12 -0.13 8.43 -0.67
C GLU A 12 -0.01 6.90 -0.54
N ALA A 13 0.04 6.16 -1.67
CA ALA A 13 0.28 4.73 -1.63
C ALA A 13 1.71 4.41 -1.15
N ALA A 14 2.71 5.09 -1.69
CA ALA A 14 4.10 4.95 -1.24
C ALA A 14 4.28 5.46 0.21
N ILE A 15 3.66 6.59 0.54
CA ILE A 15 3.69 7.16 1.90
C ILE A 15 3.09 6.16 2.89
N ALA A 16 1.94 5.54 2.60
CA ALA A 16 1.31 4.56 3.47
C ALA A 16 2.19 3.31 3.68
N MET A 17 2.83 2.80 2.61
CA MET A 17 3.78 1.68 2.70
C MET A 17 4.95 2.01 3.62
N LEU A 18 5.58 3.16 3.42
CA LEU A 18 6.73 3.61 4.21
C LEU A 18 6.35 3.98 5.66
N ALA A 19 5.17 4.56 5.87
CA ALA A 19 4.65 4.83 7.20
C ALA A 19 4.44 3.53 7.99
N CYS A 20 3.86 2.50 7.37
CA CYS A 20 3.76 1.18 8.00
C CYS A 20 5.13 0.62 8.36
N ALA A 21 6.10 0.67 7.45
CA ALA A 21 7.46 0.21 7.71
C ALA A 21 8.11 0.98 8.87
N ARG A 22 7.91 2.31 8.94
CA ARG A 22 8.48 3.16 9.98
C ARG A 22 7.99 2.81 11.39
N ILE A 23 6.73 2.40 11.54
CA ILE A 23 6.12 2.07 12.84
C ILE A 23 6.06 0.55 13.11
N GLY A 24 6.76 -0.27 12.33
CA GLY A 24 6.74 -1.73 12.48
C GLY A 24 5.39 -2.39 12.19
N ALA A 25 4.51 -1.73 11.46
CA ALA A 25 3.22 -2.29 11.04
C ALA A 25 3.35 -3.07 9.73
N ILE A 26 2.70 -4.22 9.65
CA ILE A 26 2.69 -5.05 8.44
C ILE A 26 1.65 -4.51 7.48
N HIS A 27 2.05 -4.16 6.26
CA HIS A 27 1.08 -3.75 5.25
C HIS A 27 0.80 -4.84 4.21
N SER A 28 -0.38 -4.77 3.60
CA SER A 28 -0.75 -5.56 2.43
C SER A 28 -1.36 -4.64 1.38
N VAL A 29 -0.62 -4.41 0.30
CA VAL A 29 -1.14 -3.61 -0.81
C VAL A 29 -1.99 -4.48 -1.72
N VAL A 30 -3.19 -4.01 -2.01
CA VAL A 30 -4.15 -4.67 -2.88
C VAL A 30 -4.34 -3.82 -4.13
N PHE A 31 -4.15 -4.41 -5.30
CA PHE A 31 -4.32 -3.71 -6.57
C PHE A 31 -5.70 -3.06 -6.69
N ALA A 32 -5.75 -1.75 -6.93
CA ALA A 32 -6.98 -0.95 -6.94
C ALA A 32 -7.97 -1.31 -8.07
N GLY A 33 -7.62 -2.24 -8.95
CA GLY A 33 -8.49 -2.80 -9.98
C GLY A 33 -9.21 -4.10 -9.57
N PHE A 34 -8.95 -4.63 -8.37
CA PHE A 34 -9.63 -5.83 -7.89
C PHE A 34 -11.05 -5.54 -7.40
N SER A 35 -11.90 -6.57 -7.46
CA SER A 35 -13.27 -6.52 -6.94
C SER A 35 -13.34 -6.42 -5.42
N ALA A 36 -14.50 -6.03 -4.90
CA ALA A 36 -14.75 -5.99 -3.46
C ALA A 36 -14.53 -7.36 -2.79
N ASP A 37 -14.96 -8.45 -3.42
CA ASP A 37 -14.73 -9.81 -2.89
C ASP A 37 -13.26 -10.17 -2.83
N ALA A 38 -12.49 -9.81 -3.87
CA ALA A 38 -11.05 -10.04 -3.90
C ALA A 38 -10.30 -9.22 -2.85
N LEU A 39 -10.77 -8.02 -2.54
CA LEU A 39 -10.27 -7.18 -1.46
C LEU A 39 -10.63 -7.79 -0.10
N ALA A 40 -11.90 -8.15 0.10
CA ALA A 40 -12.40 -8.74 1.35
C ALA A 40 -11.61 -10.01 1.72
N GLY A 41 -11.42 -10.91 0.76
CA GLY A 41 -10.65 -12.14 1.00
C GLY A 41 -9.23 -11.89 1.49
N ARG A 42 -8.56 -10.84 0.98
CA ARG A 42 -7.20 -10.48 1.41
C ARG A 42 -7.20 -9.84 2.80
N ILE A 43 -8.16 -8.95 3.07
CA ILE A 43 -8.33 -8.33 4.39
C ILE A 43 -8.55 -9.39 5.47
N GLN A 44 -9.41 -10.36 5.20
CA GLN A 44 -9.71 -11.46 6.12
C GLN A 44 -8.50 -12.37 6.34
N ASP A 45 -7.84 -12.78 5.24
CA ASP A 45 -6.70 -13.69 5.30
C ASP A 45 -5.49 -13.07 6.03
N CYS A 46 -5.17 -11.81 5.76
CA CYS A 46 -4.09 -11.14 6.48
C CYS A 46 -4.53 -10.58 7.86
N GLY A 47 -5.81 -10.60 8.19
CA GLY A 47 -6.34 -10.05 9.44
C GLY A 47 -6.09 -8.56 9.61
N ALA A 48 -6.26 -7.77 8.54
CA ALA A 48 -6.07 -6.33 8.59
C ALA A 48 -7.14 -5.65 9.46
N ARG A 49 -6.72 -4.72 10.33
CA ARG A 49 -7.58 -3.91 11.20
C ARG A 49 -7.78 -2.50 10.68
N LEU A 50 -6.92 -2.06 9.76
CA LEU A 50 -6.95 -0.76 9.10
C LEU A 50 -7.03 -0.95 7.60
N VAL A 51 -7.82 -0.13 6.92
CA VAL A 51 -7.81 0.00 5.46
C VAL A 51 -7.47 1.43 5.10
N ILE A 52 -6.59 1.62 4.12
CA ILE A 52 -6.29 2.93 3.52
C ILE A 52 -6.75 2.89 2.07
N THR A 53 -7.60 3.82 1.68
CA THR A 53 -8.17 3.88 0.34
C THR A 53 -8.32 5.32 -0.15
N ALA A 54 -8.77 5.51 -1.39
CA ALA A 54 -9.17 6.81 -1.92
C ALA A 54 -10.67 6.83 -2.21
N ASN A 55 -11.25 8.03 -2.29
CA ASN A 55 -12.64 8.16 -2.71
C ASN A 55 -12.83 7.53 -4.11
N GLU A 56 -11.98 7.89 -5.07
CA GLU A 56 -11.96 7.35 -6.43
C GLU A 56 -10.54 7.16 -6.96
N GLY A 57 -10.36 6.23 -7.90
CA GLY A 57 -9.20 6.13 -8.78
C GLY A 57 -9.51 6.67 -10.17
N LEU A 58 -8.46 7.08 -10.89
CA LEU A 58 -8.55 7.46 -12.31
C LEU A 58 -7.73 6.47 -13.13
N ARG A 59 -8.35 5.80 -14.11
CA ARG A 59 -7.67 4.85 -14.97
C ARG A 59 -8.27 4.86 -16.38
N GLY A 60 -7.43 5.11 -17.38
CA GLY A 60 -7.86 5.13 -18.78
C GLY A 60 -9.04 6.08 -19.03
N GLY A 61 -9.03 7.26 -18.41
CA GLY A 61 -10.10 8.24 -18.50
C GLY A 61 -11.37 7.90 -17.73
N ARG A 62 -11.41 6.79 -17.00
CA ARG A 62 -12.56 6.36 -16.20
C ARG A 62 -12.35 6.61 -14.71
N ARG A 63 -13.42 6.91 -14.00
CA ARG A 63 -13.45 6.97 -12.54
C ARG A 63 -13.77 5.59 -11.97
N ILE A 64 -12.98 5.15 -11.01
CA ILE A 64 -13.16 3.87 -10.33
C ILE A 64 -13.56 4.18 -8.88
N PRO A 65 -14.76 3.78 -8.43
CA PRO A 65 -15.27 4.13 -7.10
C PRO A 65 -14.64 3.25 -6.01
N LEU A 66 -13.40 3.56 -5.60
CA LEU A 66 -12.62 2.74 -4.68
C LEU A 66 -13.26 2.63 -3.30
N LYS A 67 -13.70 3.76 -2.73
CA LYS A 67 -14.37 3.77 -1.43
C LYS A 67 -15.63 2.89 -1.42
N ARG A 68 -16.40 2.90 -2.50
CA ARG A 68 -17.59 2.03 -2.64
C ARG A 68 -17.19 0.56 -2.64
N SER A 69 -16.09 0.20 -3.32
CA SER A 69 -15.58 -1.18 -3.32
C SER A 69 -15.11 -1.60 -1.93
N VAL A 70 -14.47 -0.68 -1.18
CA VAL A 70 -14.07 -0.90 0.21
C VAL A 70 -15.31 -1.09 1.09
N ASP A 71 -16.31 -0.22 1.00
CA ASP A 71 -17.55 -0.36 1.80
C ASP A 71 -18.26 -1.69 1.57
N GLU A 72 -18.28 -2.17 0.33
CA GLU A 72 -18.83 -3.49 0.03
C GLU A 72 -17.99 -4.62 0.64
N ALA A 73 -16.67 -4.55 0.48
CA ALA A 73 -15.74 -5.53 1.08
C ALA A 73 -15.84 -5.60 2.60
N LEU A 74 -15.97 -4.45 3.25
CA LEU A 74 -16.00 -4.35 4.71
C LEU A 74 -17.29 -4.90 5.34
N LYS A 75 -18.35 -5.14 4.59
CA LYS A 75 -19.54 -5.85 5.07
C LYS A 75 -19.21 -7.26 5.59
N SER A 76 -18.19 -7.89 5.01
CA SER A 76 -17.71 -9.21 5.40
C SER A 76 -16.43 -9.20 6.25
N CYS A 77 -15.90 -8.01 6.60
CA CYS A 77 -14.66 -7.84 7.33
C CYS A 77 -14.87 -7.12 8.68
N PRO A 78 -15.57 -7.74 9.65
CA PRO A 78 -15.91 -7.07 10.92
C PRO A 78 -14.69 -6.73 11.80
N GLY A 79 -13.51 -7.30 11.50
CA GLY A 79 -12.26 -7.00 12.20
C GLY A 79 -11.60 -5.68 11.81
N VAL A 80 -12.09 -5.00 10.77
CA VAL A 80 -11.57 -3.68 10.36
C VAL A 80 -12.17 -2.60 11.24
N GLU A 81 -11.31 -1.89 11.96
CA GLU A 81 -11.71 -0.86 12.92
C GLU A 81 -11.74 0.54 12.32
N ARG A 82 -10.84 0.80 11.37
CA ARG A 82 -10.67 2.13 10.76
C ARG A 82 -10.47 2.03 9.24
N CYS A 83 -10.96 3.07 8.55
CA CYS A 83 -10.76 3.25 7.12
C CYS A 83 -10.30 4.68 6.87
N ILE A 84 -9.05 4.87 6.44
CA ILE A 84 -8.50 6.18 6.08
C ILE A 84 -8.79 6.42 4.60
N VAL A 85 -9.39 7.56 4.29
CA VAL A 85 -9.88 7.90 2.94
C VAL A 85 -9.14 9.12 2.40
N VAL A 86 -8.40 8.93 1.32
CA VAL A 86 -7.74 9.99 0.55
C VAL A 86 -8.75 10.63 -0.40
N GLY A 87 -8.89 11.94 -0.35
CA GLY A 87 -9.72 12.71 -1.29
C GLY A 87 -8.97 13.02 -2.57
N ARG A 88 -8.99 12.12 -3.56
CA ARG A 88 -8.34 12.34 -4.86
C ARG A 88 -9.17 13.15 -5.84
N THR A 89 -10.48 13.05 -5.76
CA THR A 89 -11.42 13.77 -6.63
C THR A 89 -12.43 14.55 -5.77
N GLY A 90 -13.21 15.41 -6.39
CA GLY A 90 -14.29 16.11 -5.71
C GLY A 90 -15.57 15.28 -5.54
N ALA A 91 -15.52 13.95 -5.74
CA ALA A 91 -16.70 13.10 -5.62
C ALA A 91 -17.06 12.86 -4.16
N ASP A 92 -18.33 13.00 -3.85
CA ASP A 92 -18.90 12.55 -2.60
C ASP A 92 -18.93 11.01 -2.54
N VAL A 93 -18.65 10.47 -1.36
CA VAL A 93 -18.67 9.03 -1.10
C VAL A 93 -19.45 8.71 0.15
N GLY A 94 -19.96 7.49 0.23
CA GLY A 94 -20.56 6.99 1.47
C GLY A 94 -19.57 7.13 2.63
N TRP A 95 -20.08 7.54 3.79
CA TRP A 95 -19.29 7.76 4.99
C TRP A 95 -19.88 7.01 6.17
N GLN A 96 -19.06 6.28 6.89
CA GLN A 96 -19.44 5.59 8.11
C GLN A 96 -18.76 6.25 9.30
N GLU A 97 -19.55 6.97 10.10
CA GLU A 97 -19.07 7.59 11.35
C GLU A 97 -18.44 6.57 12.30
N GLY A 98 -17.36 6.99 12.96
CA GLY A 98 -16.61 6.16 13.88
C GLY A 98 -15.65 5.16 13.23
N ARG A 99 -15.79 4.86 11.94
CA ARG A 99 -14.86 4.03 11.16
C ARG A 99 -14.01 4.84 10.19
N ASP A 100 -14.64 5.71 9.42
CA ASP A 100 -14.00 6.43 8.32
C ASP A 100 -13.32 7.71 8.81
N ILE A 101 -12.10 7.96 8.35
CA ILE A 101 -11.28 9.11 8.71
C ILE A 101 -10.74 9.75 7.44
N ARG A 102 -10.86 11.08 7.32
CA ARG A 102 -10.26 11.80 6.19
C ARG A 102 -8.75 11.85 6.35
N TYR A 103 -8.03 11.45 5.30
CA TYR A 103 -6.57 11.44 5.29
C TYR A 103 -5.98 12.82 5.64
N VAL A 104 -6.49 13.89 5.02
CA VAL A 104 -5.99 15.24 5.24
C VAL A 104 -6.17 15.70 6.69
N GLU A 105 -7.34 15.47 7.28
CA GLU A 105 -7.63 15.83 8.67
C GLU A 105 -6.73 15.06 9.64
N LEU A 106 -6.49 13.77 9.35
CA LEU A 106 -5.59 12.95 10.16
C LEU A 106 -4.16 13.48 10.11
N VAL A 107 -3.64 13.77 8.91
CA VAL A 107 -2.26 14.25 8.73
C VAL A 107 -2.06 15.63 9.37
N GLU A 108 -3.02 16.55 9.21
CA GLU A 108 -2.94 17.90 9.81
C GLU A 108 -3.00 17.87 11.35
N ALA A 109 -3.65 16.86 11.93
CA ALA A 109 -3.77 16.73 13.38
C ALA A 109 -2.56 16.03 14.03
N MET A 110 -1.69 15.41 13.28
CA MET A 110 -0.56 14.63 13.81
C MET A 110 0.73 15.43 13.85
N SER A 111 1.62 15.07 14.79
CA SER A 111 2.99 15.58 14.81
C SER A 111 3.75 15.10 13.57
N PRO A 112 4.60 15.95 12.96
CA PRO A 112 5.51 15.52 11.90
C PRO A 112 6.65 14.64 12.43
N GLU A 113 6.85 14.61 13.76
CA GLU A 113 7.88 13.81 14.42
C GLU A 113 7.32 12.42 14.74
N CYS A 114 7.98 11.39 14.24
CA CYS A 114 7.67 10.00 14.53
C CYS A 114 8.98 9.22 14.53
N GLU A 115 9.42 8.80 15.70
CA GLU A 115 10.61 7.95 15.81
C GLU A 115 10.36 6.60 15.12
N PRO A 116 11.36 6.05 14.40
CA PRO A 116 11.22 4.75 13.77
C PRO A 116 11.22 3.63 14.81
N GLU A 117 10.38 2.64 14.61
CA GLU A 117 10.46 1.39 15.35
C GLU A 117 11.67 0.58 14.89
N TRP A 118 12.49 0.11 15.84
CA TRP A 118 13.66 -0.71 15.55
C TRP A 118 13.24 -2.15 15.28
N MET A 119 13.35 -2.58 14.02
CA MET A 119 12.94 -3.90 13.56
C MET A 119 14.14 -4.82 13.37
N SER A 120 13.96 -6.10 13.71
CA SER A 120 14.90 -7.14 13.31
C SER A 120 14.84 -7.39 11.80
N ALA A 121 15.93 -7.88 11.21
CA ALA A 121 15.97 -8.24 9.80
C ALA A 121 14.89 -9.28 9.42
N GLU A 122 14.52 -10.16 10.35
CA GLU A 122 13.53 -11.21 10.15
C GLU A 122 12.09 -10.78 10.52
N ASP A 123 11.93 -9.57 11.06
CA ASP A 123 10.58 -9.08 11.36
C ASP A 123 9.76 -8.86 10.08
N PRO A 124 8.47 -9.19 10.09
CA PRO A 124 7.58 -9.00 8.96
C PRO A 124 7.50 -7.56 8.49
N LEU A 125 7.60 -7.34 7.18
CA LEU A 125 7.45 -6.04 6.55
C LEU A 125 6.10 -5.91 5.84
N PHE A 126 5.79 -6.85 4.97
CA PHE A 126 4.52 -6.84 4.23
C PHE A 126 4.07 -8.24 3.80
N ILE A 127 2.78 -8.32 3.47
CA ILE A 127 2.16 -9.50 2.87
C ILE A 127 1.68 -9.14 1.47
N LEU A 128 2.15 -9.85 0.46
CA LEU A 128 1.71 -9.67 -0.92
C LEU A 128 1.13 -10.96 -1.49
N TYR A 129 -0.02 -10.83 -2.16
CA TYR A 129 -0.77 -11.99 -2.64
C TYR A 129 -0.40 -12.35 -4.08
N THR A 130 -0.13 -13.62 -4.31
CA THR A 130 0.04 -14.23 -5.63
C THR A 130 -1.24 -14.95 -6.04
N SER A 131 -1.40 -15.21 -7.35
CA SER A 131 -2.58 -15.90 -7.90
C SER A 131 -2.78 -17.33 -7.36
N GLY A 132 -1.73 -17.94 -6.82
CA GLY A 132 -1.75 -19.31 -6.30
C GLY A 132 -2.10 -20.37 -7.35
N SER A 133 -1.49 -21.54 -7.27
CA SER A 133 -1.74 -22.68 -8.17
C SER A 133 -3.13 -23.32 -7.98
N THR A 134 -3.80 -23.06 -6.86
CA THR A 134 -5.09 -23.66 -6.48
C THR A 134 -6.29 -22.72 -6.70
N GLY A 135 -6.09 -21.57 -7.39
CA GLY A 135 -7.13 -20.57 -7.63
C GLY A 135 -7.40 -19.62 -6.45
N ARG A 136 -6.98 -19.96 -5.23
CA ARG A 136 -7.04 -19.03 -4.09
C ARG A 136 -5.73 -18.25 -4.00
N PRO A 137 -5.79 -16.90 -3.85
CA PRO A 137 -4.59 -16.09 -3.62
C PRO A 137 -3.85 -16.57 -2.36
N LYS A 138 -2.52 -16.63 -2.45
CA LYS A 138 -1.65 -16.99 -1.33
C LYS A 138 -0.87 -15.77 -0.90
N GLY A 139 -0.95 -15.41 0.38
CA GLY A 139 -0.16 -14.35 0.98
C GLY A 139 1.29 -14.80 1.18
N VAL A 140 2.23 -14.09 0.57
CA VAL A 140 3.67 -14.26 0.78
C VAL A 140 4.13 -13.20 1.75
N LEU A 141 4.65 -13.64 2.90
CA LEU A 141 5.23 -12.75 3.91
C LEU A 141 6.68 -12.42 3.51
N HIS A 142 6.98 -11.14 3.44
CA HIS A 142 8.33 -10.63 3.23
C HIS A 142 8.86 -10.02 4.53
N THR A 143 10.12 -10.32 4.87
CA THR A 143 10.80 -9.78 6.05
C THR A 143 11.61 -8.53 5.72
N THR A 144 11.91 -7.73 6.74
CA THR A 144 12.42 -6.36 6.58
C THR A 144 13.80 -6.31 5.95
N GLY A 145 14.78 -6.99 6.54
CA GLY A 145 16.19 -6.81 6.16
C GLY A 145 16.54 -7.44 4.83
N GLY A 146 16.21 -8.72 4.64
CA GLY A 146 16.57 -9.45 3.42
C GLY A 146 15.91 -8.88 2.17
N TYR A 147 14.63 -8.50 2.28
CA TYR A 147 13.91 -7.89 1.17
C TYR A 147 14.49 -6.52 0.79
N LEU A 148 14.68 -5.62 1.76
CA LEU A 148 15.20 -4.28 1.49
C LEU A 148 16.61 -4.32 0.90
N LEU A 149 17.49 -5.18 1.44
CA LEU A 149 18.83 -5.38 0.91
C LEU A 149 18.82 -5.85 -0.54
N SER A 150 17.99 -6.85 -0.85
CA SER A 150 17.83 -7.38 -2.21
C SER A 150 17.34 -6.30 -3.19
N CYS A 151 16.33 -5.52 -2.80
CA CYS A 151 15.80 -4.43 -3.63
C CYS A 151 16.85 -3.32 -3.85
N ALA A 152 17.56 -2.91 -2.80
CA ALA A 152 18.56 -1.86 -2.89
C ALA A 152 19.73 -2.26 -3.79
N LEU A 153 20.28 -3.47 -3.60
CA LEU A 153 21.41 -3.97 -4.41
C LEU A 153 21.01 -4.20 -5.86
N SER A 154 19.87 -4.84 -6.12
CA SER A 154 19.41 -5.06 -7.49
C SER A 154 19.09 -3.75 -8.21
N HIS A 155 18.47 -2.79 -7.54
CA HIS A 155 18.20 -1.48 -8.12
C HIS A 155 19.51 -0.74 -8.46
N ARG A 156 20.49 -0.78 -7.58
CA ARG A 156 21.78 -0.11 -7.79
C ARG A 156 22.61 -0.76 -8.91
N HIS A 157 22.71 -2.08 -8.92
CA HIS A 157 23.67 -2.79 -9.77
C HIS A 157 23.05 -3.37 -11.06
N VAL A 158 21.82 -3.86 -11.02
CA VAL A 158 21.16 -4.43 -12.20
C VAL A 158 20.57 -3.35 -13.08
N PHE A 159 19.99 -2.31 -12.47
CA PHE A 159 19.44 -1.14 -13.20
C PHE A 159 20.46 -0.02 -13.41
N ASP A 160 21.73 -0.23 -12.99
CA ASP A 160 22.86 0.70 -13.20
C ASP A 160 22.53 2.13 -12.73
N LEU A 161 21.91 2.26 -11.53
CA LEU A 161 21.52 3.54 -10.96
C LEU A 161 22.74 4.44 -10.76
N ARG A 162 22.66 5.69 -11.21
CA ARG A 162 23.65 6.74 -11.04
C ARG A 162 23.09 7.94 -10.32
N ASP A 163 23.96 8.74 -9.73
CA ASP A 163 23.55 9.97 -9.04
C ASP A 163 22.82 10.91 -9.99
N GLY A 164 21.65 11.38 -9.56
CA GLY A 164 20.80 12.27 -10.35
C GLY A 164 19.82 11.58 -11.29
N ASP A 165 19.84 10.25 -11.39
CA ASP A 165 18.88 9.53 -12.22
C ASP A 165 17.44 9.67 -11.70
N VAL A 166 16.50 9.78 -12.64
CA VAL A 166 15.07 9.65 -12.40
C VAL A 166 14.63 8.28 -12.88
N TYR A 167 14.21 7.44 -11.95
CA TYR A 167 13.82 6.07 -12.25
C TYR A 167 12.32 5.94 -12.44
N TRP A 168 11.90 5.29 -13.51
CA TRP A 168 10.50 5.00 -13.78
C TRP A 168 10.26 3.51 -14.00
N CYS A 169 9.45 2.93 -13.13
CA CYS A 169 8.93 1.58 -13.28
C CYS A 169 7.45 1.64 -13.66
N THR A 170 7.07 0.99 -14.76
CA THR A 170 5.69 0.99 -15.27
C THR A 170 4.78 -0.02 -14.59
N ALA A 171 5.24 -0.70 -13.54
CA ALA A 171 4.43 -1.59 -12.73
C ALA A 171 3.47 -0.81 -11.81
N ASP A 172 2.57 -1.52 -11.16
CA ASP A 172 1.70 -1.00 -10.10
C ASP A 172 2.21 -1.48 -8.73
N VAL A 173 2.10 -0.65 -7.69
CA VAL A 173 2.50 -1.01 -6.32
C VAL A 173 1.72 -2.19 -5.73
N GLY A 174 0.60 -2.57 -6.31
CA GLY A 174 -0.12 -3.80 -5.96
C GLY A 174 0.60 -5.09 -6.37
N TRP A 175 1.75 -5.00 -7.04
CA TRP A 175 2.58 -6.14 -7.48
C TRP A 175 3.98 -6.06 -6.89
N VAL A 176 4.66 -7.22 -6.75
CA VAL A 176 6.01 -7.26 -6.17
C VAL A 176 7.01 -6.38 -6.92
N THR A 177 6.88 -6.28 -8.24
CA THR A 177 7.73 -5.39 -9.05
C THR A 177 7.55 -3.93 -8.65
N GLY A 178 6.31 -3.48 -8.42
CA GLY A 178 6.03 -2.13 -7.95
C GLY A 178 6.55 -1.88 -6.54
N HIS A 179 6.36 -2.82 -5.61
CA HIS A 179 6.96 -2.74 -4.28
C HIS A 179 8.48 -2.54 -4.37
N SER A 180 9.14 -3.41 -5.14
CA SER A 180 10.60 -3.45 -5.22
C SER A 180 11.19 -2.25 -5.95
N TYR A 181 10.56 -1.82 -7.07
CA TYR A 181 11.20 -0.90 -8.01
C TYR A 181 10.41 0.39 -8.28
N ILE A 182 9.35 0.66 -7.51
CA ILE A 182 8.78 2.01 -7.40
C ILE A 182 9.09 2.58 -6.01
N VAL A 183 8.99 1.75 -4.95
CA VAL A 183 9.08 2.23 -3.57
C VAL A 183 10.42 1.85 -2.95
N TYR A 184 10.64 0.57 -2.61
CA TYR A 184 11.73 0.19 -1.72
C TYR A 184 13.13 0.34 -2.33
N GLY A 185 13.37 -0.18 -3.52
CA GLY A 185 14.69 -0.13 -4.16
C GLY A 185 15.17 1.28 -4.51
N PRO A 186 14.38 2.07 -5.26
CA PRO A 186 14.76 3.45 -5.58
C PRO A 186 14.96 4.31 -4.34
N LEU A 187 14.01 4.31 -3.41
CA LEU A 187 14.04 5.19 -2.24
C LEU A 187 15.13 4.79 -1.25
N ALA A 188 15.46 3.50 -1.10
CA ALA A 188 16.59 3.05 -0.30
C ALA A 188 17.95 3.51 -0.85
N ASN A 189 18.02 3.79 -2.15
CA ASN A 189 19.21 4.33 -2.81
C ASN A 189 19.18 5.86 -2.95
N GLY A 190 18.19 6.56 -2.41
CA GLY A 190 18.03 8.01 -2.54
C GLY A 190 17.69 8.48 -3.96
N ALA A 191 17.19 7.59 -4.81
CA ALA A 191 16.82 7.94 -6.19
C ALA A 191 15.48 8.66 -6.25
N THR A 192 15.33 9.52 -7.26
CA THR A 192 14.02 10.05 -7.63
C THR A 192 13.22 8.98 -8.35
N THR A 193 12.07 8.59 -7.82
CA THR A 193 11.16 7.63 -8.46
C THR A 193 9.94 8.35 -9.03
N LEU A 194 9.51 7.95 -10.22
CA LEU A 194 8.33 8.48 -10.88
C LEU A 194 7.19 7.46 -10.80
N MET A 195 6.05 7.92 -10.31
CA MET A 195 4.80 7.14 -10.26
C MET A 195 3.81 7.71 -11.29
N PHE A 196 3.15 6.82 -12.04
CA PHE A 196 2.15 7.21 -13.04
C PHE A 196 0.92 6.31 -12.99
#